data_ac1476b87f2d780dbd389fb1e4e3dad0
#
_entry.id   ac1476b87f2d780dbd389fb1e4e3dad0
#
_cell.length_a   1.000
_cell.length_b   1.000
_cell.length_c   1.000
_cell.angle_alpha   90.00
_cell.angle_beta   90.00
_cell.angle_gamma   90.00
#
_symmetry.space_group_name_H-M   'P 1'
#
loop_
_entity.id
_entity.type
_entity.pdbx_description
1 polymer ?
#
loop_
_entity_poly.entity_id
_entity_poly.type
_entity_poly.pdbx_seq_one_letter_code
_entity_poly.pdbx_strand_id
1 'polypeptide(L)'
;QVVLPGQRLRVTGAGYAPLGGFWAGDTAVQPEHASQLLALARCAGLCNEARIEPQGQGSVLQPLAQLPRAVGAEDLAKAGGAIGSWRMVGDPTEGALVTLAHKAGLSAEVLRTVQRLDVIPFESEHRFMAVLVQAQGDAGQPEVLLKGAPEVVLRLCTHSGGQPLDAAHWQAAVADAAAQGQRVLALAQCAMPGGTHQLNMDDIHPRFELLGLVGIIDPPRPEAMAAVAECQRAGIRVKMITGDHALTAAAIGAQLGLATSHTLTGEDIEAMDDEALKNRVLDTDVFARASPVHKLRLVHALQAQGHLVAMTGDGVNDAPALKAANMGVAMGHKGTDAAREASDLVLTDDNFATIARAVREGRVVFDNIKKTLLFTLPTNGGEAGVVVLAIFWGVALPGTAGRLLWVDRVGE
;
A
#
# COMPACT_ATOMS: atom_id res chain seq x y z
N GLN A 1 -2.72 -11.33 8.92
CA GLN A 1 -2.55 -12.70 9.38
C GLN A 1 -2.21 -12.72 10.86
N VAL A 2 -2.68 -13.72 11.58
CA VAL A 2 -2.32 -13.98 12.99
C VAL A 2 -1.82 -15.42 13.08
N VAL A 3 -0.69 -15.63 13.74
CA VAL A 3 -0.17 -16.98 14.04
C VAL A 3 -0.23 -17.16 15.55
N LEU A 4 -1.03 -18.12 15.99
CA LEU A 4 -1.22 -18.52 17.38
C LEU A 4 -0.53 -19.87 17.65
N PRO A 5 -0.33 -20.28 18.92
CA PRO A 5 0.11 -21.63 19.23
C PRO A 5 -0.80 -22.68 18.59
N GLY A 6 -0.26 -23.44 17.64
CA GLY A 6 -0.98 -24.51 16.93
C GLY A 6 -2.01 -24.05 15.88
N GLN A 7 -2.20 -22.75 15.62
CA GLN A 7 -3.20 -22.26 14.67
C GLN A 7 -2.72 -21.04 13.91
N ARG A 8 -3.02 -20.99 12.60
CA ARG A 8 -2.80 -19.82 11.74
C ARG A 8 -4.14 -19.28 11.27
N LEU A 9 -4.36 -17.97 11.45
CA LEU A 9 -5.61 -17.29 11.11
C LEU A 9 -5.39 -16.25 10.02
N ARG A 10 -6.22 -16.30 8.99
CA ARG A 10 -6.36 -15.22 8.04
C ARG A 10 -7.32 -14.18 8.60
N VAL A 11 -6.95 -12.90 8.55
CA VAL A 11 -7.80 -11.77 8.97
C VAL A 11 -8.31 -11.08 7.72
N THR A 12 -9.63 -10.93 7.60
CA THR A 12 -10.28 -10.27 6.45
C THR A 12 -10.61 -8.81 6.74
N GLY A 13 -10.94 -8.06 5.69
CA GLY A 13 -11.19 -6.61 5.73
C GLY A 13 -9.92 -5.80 5.52
N ALA A 14 -10.03 -4.70 4.75
CA ALA A 14 -8.93 -3.80 4.40
C ALA A 14 -9.07 -2.45 5.11
N GLY A 15 -7.96 -1.72 5.23
CA GLY A 15 -7.91 -0.41 5.88
C GLY A 15 -8.13 -0.47 7.39
N TYR A 16 -8.48 0.66 7.99
CA TYR A 16 -8.63 0.80 9.43
C TYR A 16 -10.07 0.61 9.94
N ALA A 17 -11.03 0.32 9.06
CA ALA A 17 -12.38 -0.03 9.48
C ALA A 17 -12.35 -1.35 10.28
N PRO A 18 -12.98 -1.42 11.47
CA PRO A 18 -12.98 -2.62 12.30
C PRO A 18 -13.98 -3.68 11.79
N LEU A 19 -14.00 -3.87 10.46
CA LEU A 19 -14.87 -4.79 9.76
C LEU A 19 -14.06 -5.96 9.21
N GLY A 20 -14.64 -7.16 9.27
CA GLY A 20 -14.00 -8.40 8.84
C GLY A 20 -14.02 -9.44 9.94
N GLY A 21 -13.36 -10.56 9.72
CA GLY A 21 -13.36 -11.70 10.65
C GLY A 21 -12.05 -12.47 10.59
N PHE A 22 -12.00 -13.52 11.41
CA PHE A 22 -10.88 -14.45 11.54
C PHE A 22 -11.24 -15.78 10.95
N TRP A 23 -10.33 -16.39 10.19
CA TRP A 23 -10.56 -17.62 9.43
C TRP A 23 -9.39 -18.58 9.61
N ALA A 24 -9.69 -19.82 9.99
CA ALA A 24 -8.75 -20.94 9.98
C ALA A 24 -9.05 -21.80 8.74
N GLY A 25 -8.26 -21.67 7.69
CA GLY A 25 -8.64 -22.19 6.38
C GLY A 25 -9.95 -21.54 5.90
N ASP A 26 -10.97 -22.36 5.70
CA ASP A 26 -12.33 -21.91 5.29
C ASP A 26 -13.32 -21.81 6.46
N THR A 27 -12.87 -22.07 7.70
CA THR A 27 -13.73 -22.02 8.87
C THR A 27 -13.59 -20.66 9.57
N ALA A 28 -14.73 -19.99 9.79
CA ALA A 28 -14.76 -18.75 10.57
C ALA A 28 -14.51 -19.02 12.06
N VAL A 29 -13.61 -18.25 12.66
CA VAL A 29 -13.26 -18.33 14.07
C VAL A 29 -13.95 -17.17 14.81
N GLN A 30 -14.77 -17.53 15.81
CA GLN A 30 -15.41 -16.52 16.67
C GLN A 30 -14.44 -16.14 17.79
N PRO A 31 -14.04 -14.86 17.89
CA PRO A 31 -13.04 -14.43 18.89
C PRO A 31 -13.45 -14.74 20.32
N GLU A 32 -14.73 -14.62 20.64
CA GLU A 32 -15.27 -14.90 21.98
C GLU A 32 -15.03 -16.34 22.48
N HIS A 33 -14.82 -17.27 21.58
CA HIS A 33 -14.53 -18.68 21.90
C HIS A 33 -13.04 -19.03 21.74
N ALA A 34 -12.18 -18.06 21.38
CA ALA A 34 -10.77 -18.24 21.11
C ALA A 34 -9.91 -17.43 22.09
N SER A 35 -9.70 -17.97 23.31
CA SER A 35 -8.99 -17.28 24.40
C SER A 35 -7.59 -16.78 24.01
N GLN A 36 -6.85 -17.55 23.24
CA GLN A 36 -5.50 -17.17 22.74
C GLN A 36 -5.58 -15.97 21.78
N LEU A 37 -6.60 -15.93 20.89
CA LEU A 37 -6.83 -14.80 20.00
C LEU A 37 -7.20 -13.55 20.78
N LEU A 38 -8.07 -13.67 21.79
CA LEU A 38 -8.44 -12.54 22.65
C LEU A 38 -7.24 -12.01 23.45
N ALA A 39 -6.39 -12.87 23.98
CA ALA A 39 -5.18 -12.46 24.70
C ALA A 39 -4.22 -11.68 23.77
N LEU A 40 -3.98 -12.21 22.56
CA LEU A 40 -3.16 -11.53 21.57
C LEU A 40 -3.78 -10.18 21.12
N ALA A 41 -5.08 -10.15 20.84
CA ALA A 41 -5.79 -8.93 20.44
C ALA A 41 -5.80 -7.88 21.56
N ARG A 42 -5.92 -8.31 22.82
CA ARG A 42 -5.81 -7.44 23.99
C ARG A 42 -4.41 -6.81 24.09
N CYS A 43 -3.36 -7.61 23.95
CA CYS A 43 -2.00 -7.10 23.89
C CYS A 43 -1.83 -6.11 22.73
N ALA A 44 -2.33 -6.42 21.54
CA ALA A 44 -2.29 -5.55 20.37
C ALA A 44 -2.96 -4.19 20.60
N GLY A 45 -4.09 -4.16 21.30
CA GLY A 45 -4.84 -2.95 21.60
C GLY A 45 -4.26 -2.10 22.75
N LEU A 46 -3.75 -2.75 23.82
CA LEU A 46 -3.24 -2.06 25.03
C LEU A 46 -1.78 -1.64 24.90
N CYS A 47 -0.91 -2.47 24.30
CA CYS A 47 0.47 -2.14 24.04
C CYS A 47 0.58 -1.29 22.76
N ASN A 48 0.01 -0.07 22.78
CA ASN A 48 -0.21 0.74 21.60
C ASN A 48 -0.38 2.22 21.96
N GLU A 49 -0.02 3.13 21.03
CA GLU A 49 -0.24 4.58 21.15
C GLU A 49 -1.16 5.12 20.06
N ALA A 50 -1.40 4.36 19.00
CA ALA A 50 -2.32 4.74 17.94
C ALA A 50 -3.79 4.56 18.35
N ARG A 51 -4.67 5.25 17.64
CA ARG A 51 -6.12 5.11 17.76
C ARG A 51 -6.80 5.18 16.39
N ILE A 52 -7.96 4.57 16.29
CA ILE A 52 -8.82 4.65 15.11
C ILE A 52 -10.12 5.37 15.49
N GLU A 53 -10.55 6.28 14.62
CA GLU A 53 -11.71 7.14 14.82
C GLU A 53 -12.60 7.12 13.57
N PRO A 54 -13.94 7.08 13.71
CA PRO A 54 -14.83 7.24 12.55
C PRO A 54 -14.73 8.67 12.00
N GLN A 55 -14.65 8.82 10.67
CA GLN A 55 -14.71 10.12 9.99
C GLN A 55 -16.15 10.43 9.60
N GLY A 56 -16.68 11.59 10.06
CA GLY A 56 -17.95 12.17 9.63
C GLY A 56 -18.83 12.64 10.78
N GLN A 57 -19.32 13.87 10.69
CA GLN A 57 -20.41 14.37 11.52
C GLN A 57 -21.72 13.79 10.98
N GLY A 58 -22.42 12.95 11.75
CA GLY A 58 -23.79 12.51 11.45
C GLY A 58 -23.99 11.01 11.19
N SER A 59 -22.99 10.17 11.39
CA SER A 59 -23.19 8.73 11.35
C SER A 59 -23.90 8.29 12.61
N VAL A 60 -25.19 7.93 12.46
CA VAL A 60 -25.91 7.13 13.43
C VAL A 60 -25.10 5.85 13.63
N LEU A 61 -24.37 5.79 14.73
CA LEU A 61 -23.72 4.58 15.20
C LEU A 61 -24.83 3.57 15.50
N GLN A 62 -25.25 2.80 14.51
CA GLN A 62 -25.85 1.50 14.81
C GLN A 62 -24.79 0.73 15.58
N PRO A 63 -25.12 0.16 16.75
CA PRO A 63 -24.15 -0.58 17.54
C PRO A 63 -23.51 -1.64 16.64
N LEU A 64 -22.18 -1.66 16.54
CA LEU A 64 -21.40 -2.67 15.78
C LEU A 64 -21.79 -4.12 16.14
N ALA A 65 -22.46 -4.32 17.26
CA ALA A 65 -23.03 -5.59 17.70
C ALA A 65 -24.18 -6.13 16.84
N GLN A 66 -24.77 -5.33 15.92
CA GLN A 66 -25.89 -5.75 15.07
C GLN A 66 -25.53 -6.09 13.62
N LEU A 67 -24.28 -5.87 13.22
CA LEU A 67 -23.81 -6.32 11.90
C LEU A 67 -23.42 -7.81 11.96
N PRO A 68 -23.84 -8.62 10.97
CA PRO A 68 -23.43 -10.03 10.93
C PRO A 68 -21.91 -10.10 10.86
N ARG A 69 -21.29 -10.70 11.88
CA ARG A 69 -19.83 -10.81 12.05
C ARG A 69 -19.13 -11.71 11.01
N ALA A 70 -19.89 -12.37 10.16
CA ALA A 70 -19.41 -13.19 9.06
C ALA A 70 -19.91 -12.66 7.71
N VAL A 71 -19.36 -11.52 7.29
CA VAL A 71 -19.65 -10.95 5.97
C VAL A 71 -18.52 -11.35 5.00
N GLY A 72 -18.88 -11.98 3.88
CA GLY A 72 -17.92 -12.33 2.83
C GLY A 72 -17.24 -11.11 2.20
N ALA A 73 -16.09 -11.30 1.58
CA ALA A 73 -15.32 -10.21 0.96
C ALA A 73 -16.11 -9.41 -0.09
N GLU A 74 -17.05 -10.05 -0.80
CA GLU A 74 -17.91 -9.39 -1.79
C GLU A 74 -18.99 -8.50 -1.15
N ASP A 75 -19.52 -8.90 0.01
CA ASP A 75 -20.52 -8.11 0.74
C ASP A 75 -19.87 -6.90 1.44
N LEU A 76 -18.61 -7.02 1.87
CA LEU A 76 -17.82 -5.90 2.40
C LEU A 76 -17.52 -4.85 1.32
N ALA A 77 -17.28 -5.26 0.08
CA ALA A 77 -17.09 -4.33 -1.04
C ALA A 77 -18.37 -3.55 -1.37
N LYS A 78 -19.54 -4.17 -1.24
CA LYS A 78 -20.86 -3.52 -1.43
C LYS A 78 -21.25 -2.62 -0.25
N ALA A 79 -20.85 -2.98 0.96
CA ALA A 79 -21.10 -2.20 2.17
C ALA A 79 -20.16 -0.99 2.33
N GLY A 80 -19.02 -0.97 1.63
CA GLY A 80 -18.01 0.09 1.72
C GLY A 80 -18.49 1.51 1.36
N GLY A 81 -19.64 1.63 0.68
CA GLY A 81 -20.29 2.93 0.42
C GLY A 81 -21.20 3.46 1.54
N ALA A 82 -21.59 2.60 2.48
CA ALA A 82 -22.53 2.93 3.56
C ALA A 82 -21.89 3.03 4.96
N ILE A 83 -20.61 2.62 5.07
CA ILE A 83 -19.88 2.59 6.34
C ILE A 83 -18.87 3.74 6.29
N GLY A 84 -19.05 4.71 7.20
CA GLY A 84 -18.21 5.91 7.28
C GLY A 84 -16.72 5.58 7.22
N SER A 85 -15.92 6.46 6.62
CA SER A 85 -14.46 6.33 6.55
C SER A 85 -13.89 6.34 7.98
N TRP A 86 -12.87 5.50 8.22
CA TRP A 86 -12.15 5.46 9.49
C TRP A 86 -10.78 6.12 9.33
N ARG A 87 -10.43 6.97 10.27
CA ARG A 87 -9.14 7.64 10.32
C ARG A 87 -8.29 7.00 11.41
N MET A 88 -7.05 6.76 11.08
CA MET A 88 -6.02 6.36 12.04
C MET A 88 -5.23 7.60 12.47
N VAL A 89 -4.92 7.67 13.77
CA VAL A 89 -4.05 8.69 14.37
C VAL A 89 -2.91 7.96 15.06
N GLY A 90 -1.67 8.25 14.67
CA GLY A 90 -0.46 7.60 15.16
C GLY A 90 0.29 6.83 14.07
N ASP A 91 1.10 5.84 14.44
CA ASP A 91 1.85 5.01 13.52
C ASP A 91 0.95 4.01 12.78
N PRO A 92 1.11 3.82 11.45
CA PRO A 92 0.30 2.89 10.65
C PRO A 92 0.35 1.44 11.11
N THR A 93 1.50 0.97 11.56
CA THR A 93 1.69 -0.39 12.07
C THR A 93 0.89 -0.59 13.37
N GLU A 94 0.91 0.41 14.22
CA GLU A 94 0.13 0.45 15.46
C GLU A 94 -1.37 0.54 15.19
N GLY A 95 -1.78 1.35 14.21
CA GLY A 95 -3.17 1.43 13.74
C GLY A 95 -3.73 0.08 13.28
N ALA A 96 -2.92 -0.73 12.60
CA ALA A 96 -3.30 -2.08 12.19
C ALA A 96 -3.55 -3.02 13.40
N LEU A 97 -2.75 -2.90 14.46
CA LEU A 97 -2.92 -3.66 15.70
C LEU A 97 -4.19 -3.24 16.46
N VAL A 98 -4.48 -1.94 16.55
CA VAL A 98 -5.74 -1.45 17.14
C VAL A 98 -6.93 -1.96 16.34
N THR A 99 -6.85 -1.92 15.00
CA THR A 99 -7.90 -2.47 14.12
C THR A 99 -8.10 -3.97 14.37
N LEU A 100 -7.02 -4.74 14.57
CA LEU A 100 -7.09 -6.15 14.92
C LEU A 100 -7.84 -6.37 16.24
N ALA A 101 -7.53 -5.58 17.29
CA ALA A 101 -8.21 -5.64 18.57
C ALA A 101 -9.71 -5.37 18.44
N HIS A 102 -10.09 -4.34 17.69
CA HIS A 102 -11.48 -4.00 17.44
C HIS A 102 -12.22 -5.09 16.65
N LYS A 103 -11.58 -5.71 15.65
CA LYS A 103 -12.14 -6.87 14.92
C LYS A 103 -12.38 -8.07 15.84
N ALA A 104 -11.55 -8.24 16.86
CA ALA A 104 -11.74 -9.26 17.89
C ALA A 104 -12.81 -8.90 18.94
N GLY A 105 -13.50 -7.78 18.79
CA GLY A 105 -14.58 -7.34 19.69
C GLY A 105 -14.10 -6.49 20.88
N LEU A 106 -12.80 -6.17 20.95
CA LEU A 106 -12.24 -5.32 22.00
C LEU A 106 -12.35 -3.85 21.58
N SER A 107 -13.50 -3.23 21.85
CA SER A 107 -13.71 -1.81 21.59
C SER A 107 -12.82 -0.92 22.48
N ALA A 108 -12.67 0.36 22.11
CA ALA A 108 -11.95 1.33 22.94
C ALA A 108 -12.55 1.44 24.37
N GLU A 109 -13.85 1.22 24.54
CA GLU A 109 -14.50 1.21 25.85
C GLU A 109 -14.04 0.01 26.69
N VAL A 110 -13.99 -1.19 26.08
CA VAL A 110 -13.50 -2.40 26.74
C VAL A 110 -12.01 -2.27 27.10
N LEU A 111 -11.20 -1.72 26.23
CA LEU A 111 -9.78 -1.52 26.51
C LEU A 111 -9.53 -0.49 27.62
N ARG A 112 -10.40 0.52 27.79
CA ARG A 112 -10.32 1.51 28.88
C ARG A 112 -10.66 0.93 30.26
N THR A 113 -11.25 -0.26 30.37
CA THR A 113 -11.44 -0.95 31.67
C THR A 113 -10.12 -1.49 32.25
N VAL A 114 -9.03 -1.42 31.51
CA VAL A 114 -7.69 -1.78 31.93
C VAL A 114 -6.90 -0.51 32.16
N GLN A 115 -6.32 -0.37 33.35
CA GLN A 115 -5.48 0.75 33.69
C GLN A 115 -4.06 0.51 33.19
N ARG A 116 -3.52 1.46 32.46
CA ARG A 116 -2.10 1.51 32.07
C ARG A 116 -1.34 2.20 33.20
N LEU A 117 -0.41 1.49 33.84
CA LEU A 117 0.35 1.97 34.99
C LEU A 117 1.66 2.64 34.52
N ASP A 118 2.39 2.00 33.60
CA ASP A 118 3.67 2.50 33.11
C ASP A 118 3.97 1.98 31.70
N VAL A 119 4.99 2.56 31.04
CA VAL A 119 5.36 2.21 29.66
C VAL A 119 6.87 2.36 29.41
N ILE A 120 7.42 1.40 28.69
CA ILE A 120 8.69 1.53 27.97
C ILE A 120 8.31 1.77 26.49
N PRO A 121 8.53 2.97 25.94
CA PRO A 121 8.19 3.30 24.56
C PRO A 121 9.04 2.50 23.58
N PHE A 122 8.60 2.45 22.31
CA PHE A 122 9.40 1.84 21.27
C PHE A 122 10.61 2.68 20.93
N GLU A 123 11.80 2.06 20.96
CA GLU A 123 13.04 2.64 20.47
C GLU A 123 13.77 1.66 19.54
N SER A 124 14.50 2.21 18.56
CA SER A 124 15.23 1.42 17.56
C SER A 124 16.35 0.58 18.16
N GLU A 125 16.87 0.95 19.34
CA GLU A 125 17.93 0.23 20.04
C GLU A 125 17.45 -1.10 20.59
N HIS A 126 16.32 -1.13 21.30
CA HIS A 126 15.77 -2.34 21.90
C HIS A 126 14.66 -3.00 21.06
N ARG A 127 14.04 -2.30 20.09
CA ARG A 127 13.09 -2.80 19.08
C ARG A 127 11.84 -3.45 19.65
N PHE A 128 11.39 -3.02 20.81
CA PHE A 128 10.12 -3.41 21.40
C PHE A 128 9.47 -2.24 22.12
N MET A 129 8.20 -2.38 22.44
CA MET A 129 7.43 -1.56 23.37
C MET A 129 6.88 -2.48 24.43
N ALA A 130 6.87 -2.03 25.69
CA ALA A 130 6.26 -2.76 26.80
C ALA A 130 5.35 -1.84 27.61
N VAL A 131 4.23 -2.37 28.07
CA VAL A 131 3.24 -1.62 28.85
C VAL A 131 2.87 -2.44 30.08
N LEU A 132 2.98 -1.82 31.27
CA LEU A 132 2.49 -2.38 32.52
C LEU A 132 1.01 -2.03 32.65
N VAL A 133 0.18 -3.03 32.77
CA VAL A 133 -1.29 -2.88 32.88
C VAL A 133 -1.85 -3.63 34.06
N GLN A 134 -2.98 -3.15 34.56
CA GLN A 134 -3.76 -3.79 35.62
C GLN A 134 -5.26 -3.65 35.34
N ALA A 135 -6.03 -4.70 35.59
CA ALA A 135 -7.49 -4.59 35.51
C ALA A 135 -8.00 -3.59 36.55
N GLN A 136 -9.03 -2.82 36.23
CA GLN A 136 -9.63 -1.88 37.17
C GLN A 136 -10.24 -2.64 38.36
N GLY A 137 -9.87 -2.22 39.59
CA GLY A 137 -10.24 -2.83 40.87
C GLY A 137 -9.09 -3.57 41.54
N ASP A 138 -9.09 -3.67 42.88
CA ASP A 138 -7.99 -4.22 43.70
C ASP A 138 -7.65 -5.71 43.48
N ALA A 139 -8.34 -6.41 42.61
CA ALA A 139 -8.24 -7.86 42.42
C ALA A 139 -7.38 -8.29 41.22
N GLY A 140 -6.90 -7.37 40.38
CA GLY A 140 -6.12 -7.71 39.19
C GLY A 140 -4.62 -7.77 39.49
N GLN A 141 -3.98 -8.89 39.19
CA GLN A 141 -2.52 -8.96 39.19
C GLN A 141 -1.96 -8.10 38.06
N PRO A 142 -0.95 -7.24 38.30
CA PRO A 142 -0.30 -6.48 37.21
C PRO A 142 0.35 -7.42 36.21
N GLU A 143 0.34 -7.02 34.96
CA GLU A 143 0.99 -7.76 33.88
C GLU A 143 1.70 -6.83 32.91
N VAL A 144 2.79 -7.27 32.30
CA VAL A 144 3.49 -6.59 31.23
C VAL A 144 3.04 -7.19 29.91
N LEU A 145 2.53 -6.32 29.04
CA LEU A 145 2.26 -6.62 27.64
C LEU A 145 3.41 -6.08 26.80
N LEU A 146 3.93 -6.90 25.90
CA LEU A 146 5.11 -6.58 25.09
C LEU A 146 4.84 -6.85 23.63
N LYS A 147 5.20 -5.91 22.76
CA LYS A 147 5.21 -6.08 21.30
C LYS A 147 6.53 -5.62 20.71
N GLY A 148 6.99 -6.28 19.66
CA GLY A 148 8.23 -5.85 19.01
C GLY A 148 8.69 -6.74 17.88
N ALA A 149 9.93 -6.52 17.47
CA ALA A 149 10.58 -7.31 16.45
C ALA A 149 10.67 -8.78 16.90
N PRO A 150 10.27 -9.74 16.02
CA PRO A 150 10.22 -11.15 16.41
C PRO A 150 11.53 -11.68 16.96
N GLU A 151 12.66 -11.28 16.39
CA GLU A 151 14.00 -11.72 16.83
C GLU A 151 14.37 -11.24 18.23
N VAL A 152 13.75 -10.17 18.73
CA VAL A 152 13.93 -9.68 20.10
C VAL A 152 12.95 -10.35 21.03
N VAL A 153 11.65 -10.32 20.70
CA VAL A 153 10.59 -10.85 21.57
C VAL A 153 10.73 -12.34 21.80
N LEU A 154 11.06 -13.12 20.76
CA LEU A 154 11.27 -14.57 20.89
C LEU A 154 12.39 -14.93 21.88
N ARG A 155 13.45 -14.11 21.99
CA ARG A 155 14.51 -14.31 22.98
C ARG A 155 14.05 -14.05 24.42
N LEU A 156 13.03 -13.21 24.60
CA LEU A 156 12.44 -12.89 25.91
C LEU A 156 11.37 -13.90 26.33
N CYS A 157 10.92 -14.76 25.42
CA CYS A 157 9.86 -15.74 25.66
C CYS A 157 10.45 -17.10 26.03
N THR A 158 9.86 -17.74 27.05
CA THR A 158 10.19 -19.08 27.50
C THR A 158 9.11 -20.11 27.21
N HIS A 159 7.88 -19.65 27.05
CA HIS A 159 6.69 -20.48 26.81
C HIS A 159 5.82 -19.89 25.70
N SER A 160 4.96 -20.73 25.12
CA SER A 160 3.91 -20.35 24.22
C SER A 160 2.75 -21.34 24.30
N GLY A 161 1.54 -20.84 24.58
CA GLY A 161 0.35 -21.69 24.79
C GLY A 161 0.51 -22.69 25.96
N GLY A 162 1.20 -22.28 27.01
CA GLY A 162 1.48 -23.13 28.18
C GLY A 162 2.54 -24.21 27.97
N GLN A 163 3.18 -24.28 26.81
CA GLN A 163 4.26 -25.23 26.48
C GLN A 163 5.62 -24.48 26.39
N PRO A 164 6.75 -25.15 26.59
CA PRO A 164 8.06 -24.57 26.30
C PRO A 164 8.12 -24.02 24.87
N LEU A 165 8.78 -22.87 24.69
CA LEU A 165 8.88 -22.20 23.40
C LEU A 165 9.71 -23.04 22.40
N ASP A 166 9.10 -23.45 21.30
CA ASP A 166 9.80 -23.99 20.13
C ASP A 166 10.28 -22.84 19.24
N ALA A 167 11.50 -22.37 19.50
CA ALA A 167 12.08 -21.24 18.77
C ALA A 167 12.21 -21.50 17.26
N ALA A 168 12.49 -22.74 16.84
CA ALA A 168 12.64 -23.10 15.43
C ALA A 168 11.31 -23.00 14.68
N HIS A 169 10.23 -23.49 15.29
CA HIS A 169 8.87 -23.38 14.76
C HIS A 169 8.48 -21.91 14.55
N TRP A 170 8.70 -21.07 15.55
CA TRP A 170 8.31 -19.66 15.47
C TRP A 170 9.18 -18.86 14.50
N GLN A 171 10.49 -19.17 14.40
CA GLN A 171 11.36 -18.55 13.38
C GLN A 171 10.92 -18.94 11.96
N ALA A 172 10.53 -20.19 11.73
CA ALA A 172 9.97 -20.62 10.45
C ALA A 172 8.66 -19.87 10.13
N ALA A 173 7.77 -19.69 11.13
CA ALA A 173 6.54 -18.92 10.94
C ALA A 173 6.79 -17.44 10.60
N VAL A 174 7.82 -16.83 11.21
CA VAL A 174 8.27 -15.47 10.87
C VAL A 174 8.77 -15.43 9.42
N ALA A 175 9.62 -16.37 9.01
CA ALA A 175 10.17 -16.44 7.66
C ALA A 175 9.05 -16.62 6.61
N ASP A 176 8.09 -17.50 6.87
CA ASP A 176 6.92 -17.72 6.01
C ASP A 176 6.10 -16.45 5.81
N ALA A 177 5.79 -15.73 6.90
CA ALA A 177 5.03 -14.50 6.84
C ALA A 177 5.81 -13.38 6.12
N ALA A 178 7.11 -13.27 6.38
CA ALA A 178 7.99 -12.31 5.70
C ALA A 178 8.11 -12.61 4.19
N ALA A 179 8.17 -13.89 3.80
CA ALA A 179 8.19 -14.29 2.39
C ALA A 179 6.89 -13.92 1.65
N GLN A 180 5.78 -13.75 2.39
CA GLN A 180 4.51 -13.24 1.86
C GLN A 180 4.44 -11.70 1.85
N GLY A 181 5.54 -11.01 2.12
CA GLY A 181 5.61 -9.54 2.15
C GLY A 181 5.00 -8.90 3.39
N GLN A 182 4.80 -9.68 4.46
CA GLN A 182 4.21 -9.16 5.69
C GLN A 182 5.29 -8.59 6.62
N ARG A 183 5.02 -7.44 7.23
CA ARG A 183 5.75 -6.96 8.39
C ARG A 183 5.29 -7.76 9.60
N VAL A 184 6.19 -8.54 10.21
CA VAL A 184 5.86 -9.40 11.34
C VAL A 184 6.20 -8.72 12.66
N LEU A 185 5.25 -8.75 13.60
CA LEU A 185 5.43 -8.38 14.99
C LEU A 185 5.12 -9.57 15.88
N ALA A 186 5.89 -9.75 16.94
CA ALA A 186 5.61 -10.71 18.00
C ALA A 186 4.99 -10.00 19.21
N LEU A 187 4.01 -10.65 19.82
CA LEU A 187 3.31 -10.17 21.00
C LEU A 187 3.47 -11.18 22.14
N ALA A 188 3.74 -10.68 23.34
CA ALA A 188 4.00 -11.50 24.51
C ALA A 188 3.41 -10.86 25.77
N GLN A 189 3.28 -11.65 26.83
CA GLN A 189 2.82 -11.21 28.14
C GLN A 189 3.64 -11.82 29.26
N CYS A 190 3.66 -11.15 30.42
CA CYS A 190 4.25 -11.67 31.63
C CYS A 190 3.52 -11.13 32.85
N ALA A 191 3.11 -12.01 33.77
CA ALA A 191 2.56 -11.60 35.04
C ALA A 191 3.64 -10.95 35.93
N MET A 192 3.27 -9.90 36.67
CA MET A 192 4.12 -9.18 37.59
C MET A 192 3.69 -9.41 39.05
N PRO A 193 4.59 -9.30 40.03
CA PRO A 193 4.20 -9.32 41.42
C PRO A 193 3.15 -8.28 41.77
N GLY A 194 2.23 -8.59 42.69
CA GLY A 194 1.26 -7.64 43.19
C GLY A 194 1.92 -6.38 43.75
N GLY A 195 1.34 -5.20 43.43
CA GLY A 195 1.90 -3.92 43.88
C GLY A 195 2.99 -3.33 42.98
N THR A 196 3.30 -3.95 41.83
CA THR A 196 4.18 -3.36 40.83
C THR A 196 3.48 -2.21 40.14
N HIS A 197 4.04 -0.98 40.22
CA HIS A 197 3.50 0.24 39.62
C HIS A 197 4.44 0.90 38.61
N GLN A 198 5.68 0.45 38.52
CA GLN A 198 6.68 0.97 37.59
C GLN A 198 7.31 -0.18 36.80
N LEU A 199 7.74 0.12 35.59
CA LEU A 199 8.37 -0.81 34.66
C LEU A 199 9.76 -0.29 34.28
N ASN A 200 10.80 -1.07 34.56
CA ASN A 200 12.16 -0.75 34.20
C ASN A 200 12.69 -1.71 33.14
N MET A 201 13.76 -1.34 32.44
CA MET A 201 14.41 -2.22 31.46
C MET A 201 14.89 -3.54 32.07
N ASP A 202 15.30 -3.54 33.34
CA ASP A 202 15.73 -4.76 34.07
C ASP A 202 14.58 -5.76 34.28
N ASP A 203 13.34 -5.31 34.22
CA ASP A 203 12.15 -6.17 34.29
C ASP A 203 11.92 -6.96 32.98
N ILE A 204 12.55 -6.53 31.89
CA ILE A 204 12.45 -7.15 30.57
C ILE A 204 13.57 -8.18 30.38
N HIS A 205 13.34 -9.36 30.89
CA HIS A 205 14.27 -10.50 30.79
C HIS A 205 13.53 -11.80 30.42
N PRO A 206 14.23 -12.89 30.05
CA PRO A 206 13.57 -14.11 29.58
C PRO A 206 12.65 -14.76 30.62
N ARG A 207 11.34 -14.49 30.51
CA ARG A 207 10.26 -15.06 31.33
C ARG A 207 8.86 -14.87 30.69
N PHE A 208 8.82 -14.28 29.53
CA PHE A 208 7.53 -13.96 28.85
C PHE A 208 6.90 -15.21 28.25
N GLU A 209 5.58 -15.20 28.15
CA GLU A 209 4.80 -16.11 27.35
C GLU A 209 4.50 -15.46 26.00
N LEU A 210 4.89 -16.12 24.92
CA LEU A 210 4.54 -15.69 23.56
C LEU A 210 3.06 -15.92 23.30
N LEU A 211 2.33 -14.85 23.00
CA LEU A 211 0.92 -14.92 22.60
C LEU A 211 0.77 -15.31 21.13
N GLY A 212 1.70 -14.86 20.28
CA GLY A 212 1.74 -15.17 18.87
C GLY A 212 2.38 -14.09 18.02
N LEU A 213 2.22 -14.23 16.69
CA LEU A 213 2.74 -13.31 15.70
C LEU A 213 1.59 -12.64 14.97
N VAL A 214 1.79 -11.38 14.61
CA VAL A 214 0.88 -10.62 13.73
C VAL A 214 1.65 -10.22 12.47
N GLY A 215 1.21 -10.73 11.32
CA GLY A 215 1.71 -10.33 10.01
C GLY A 215 0.83 -9.23 9.43
N ILE A 216 1.40 -8.05 9.22
CA ILE A 216 0.75 -6.85 8.70
C ILE A 216 1.17 -6.67 7.26
N ILE A 217 0.22 -6.47 6.37
CA ILE A 217 0.45 -6.17 4.96
C ILE A 217 -0.49 -5.04 4.54
N ASP A 218 0.00 -4.15 3.69
CA ASP A 218 -0.82 -3.18 2.98
C ASP A 218 -0.97 -3.70 1.53
N PRO A 219 -2.06 -4.42 1.21
CA PRO A 219 -2.23 -5.01 -0.10
C PRO A 219 -2.48 -3.93 -1.16
N PRO A 220 -2.03 -4.15 -2.40
CA PRO A 220 -2.36 -3.24 -3.50
C PRO A 220 -3.88 -3.08 -3.65
N ARG A 221 -4.30 -1.86 -3.94
CA ARG A 221 -5.72 -1.57 -4.17
C ARG A 221 -6.24 -2.33 -5.39
N PRO A 222 -7.46 -2.89 -5.36
CA PRO A 222 -8.02 -3.63 -6.50
C PRO A 222 -8.04 -2.81 -7.80
N GLU A 223 -8.35 -1.52 -7.71
CA GLU A 223 -8.34 -0.60 -8.86
C GLU A 223 -6.92 -0.38 -9.40
N ALA A 224 -5.89 -0.41 -8.58
CA ALA A 224 -4.50 -0.31 -9.03
C ALA A 224 -4.07 -1.59 -9.75
N MET A 225 -4.43 -2.77 -9.24
CA MET A 225 -4.18 -4.05 -9.93
C MET A 225 -4.85 -4.09 -11.31
N ALA A 226 -6.11 -3.67 -11.40
CA ALA A 226 -6.83 -3.60 -12.67
C ALA A 226 -6.16 -2.63 -13.65
N ALA A 227 -5.71 -1.47 -13.16
CA ALA A 227 -5.04 -0.45 -13.98
C ALA A 227 -3.67 -0.93 -14.49
N VAL A 228 -2.88 -1.62 -13.66
CA VAL A 228 -1.60 -2.23 -14.09
C VAL A 228 -1.86 -3.24 -15.21
N ALA A 229 -2.84 -4.13 -15.06
CA ALA A 229 -3.21 -5.09 -16.09
C ALA A 229 -3.69 -4.41 -17.38
N GLU A 230 -4.39 -3.28 -17.29
CA GLU A 230 -4.81 -2.48 -18.44
C GLU A 230 -3.59 -1.85 -19.15
N CYS A 231 -2.67 -1.25 -18.40
CA CYS A 231 -1.42 -0.70 -18.94
C CYS A 231 -0.62 -1.77 -19.69
N GLN A 232 -0.45 -2.96 -19.09
CA GLN A 232 0.27 -4.08 -19.71
C GLN A 232 -0.39 -4.53 -21.02
N ARG A 233 -1.73 -4.67 -21.07
CA ARG A 233 -2.47 -4.98 -22.29
C ARG A 233 -2.33 -3.90 -23.37
N ALA A 234 -2.13 -2.66 -22.95
CA ALA A 234 -1.87 -1.52 -23.84
C ALA A 234 -0.41 -1.42 -24.29
N GLY A 235 0.46 -2.39 -23.94
CA GLY A 235 1.88 -2.42 -24.27
C GLY A 235 2.74 -1.47 -23.42
N ILE A 236 2.22 -1.00 -22.28
CA ILE A 236 2.95 -0.16 -21.33
C ILE A 236 3.54 -1.05 -20.24
N ARG A 237 4.86 -1.00 -20.10
CA ARG A 237 5.54 -1.70 -18.99
C ARG A 237 5.40 -0.87 -17.72
N VAL A 238 4.87 -1.49 -16.67
CA VAL A 238 4.78 -0.89 -15.33
C VAL A 238 5.93 -1.40 -14.50
N LYS A 239 6.63 -0.49 -13.82
CA LYS A 239 7.74 -0.80 -12.94
C LYS A 239 7.44 -0.23 -11.56
N MET A 240 7.70 -1.01 -10.52
CA MET A 240 7.50 -0.61 -9.13
C MET A 240 8.84 -0.27 -8.49
N ILE A 241 8.93 0.92 -7.91
CA ILE A 241 10.11 1.38 -7.16
C ILE A 241 9.66 1.67 -5.73
N THR A 242 10.29 1.02 -4.76
CA THR A 242 9.91 1.14 -3.34
C THR A 242 11.14 1.20 -2.43
N GLY A 243 10.96 1.81 -1.24
CA GLY A 243 11.92 1.74 -0.15
C GLY A 243 11.86 0.44 0.66
N ASP A 244 10.87 -0.43 0.41
CA ASP A 244 10.65 -1.68 1.13
C ASP A 244 11.76 -2.72 0.87
N HIS A 245 11.80 -3.73 1.75
CA HIS A 245 12.69 -4.86 1.59
C HIS A 245 12.36 -5.68 0.32
N ALA A 246 13.38 -6.29 -0.30
CA ALA A 246 13.26 -7.00 -1.57
C ALA A 246 12.14 -8.07 -1.58
N LEU A 247 12.03 -8.87 -0.51
CA LEU A 247 10.98 -9.91 -0.40
C LEU A 247 9.57 -9.30 -0.34
N THR A 248 9.39 -8.21 0.40
CA THR A 248 8.12 -7.48 0.49
C THR A 248 7.76 -6.88 -0.87
N ALA A 249 8.72 -6.22 -1.51
CA ALA A 249 8.56 -5.63 -2.83
C ALA A 249 8.19 -6.68 -3.89
N ALA A 250 8.87 -7.83 -3.90
CA ALA A 250 8.56 -8.93 -4.81
C ALA A 250 7.14 -9.48 -4.57
N ALA A 251 6.72 -9.66 -3.31
CA ALA A 251 5.38 -10.15 -2.98
C ALA A 251 4.28 -9.16 -3.42
N ILE A 252 4.47 -7.86 -3.23
CA ILE A 252 3.55 -6.80 -3.69
C ILE A 252 3.55 -6.73 -5.22
N GLY A 253 4.73 -6.78 -5.85
CA GLY A 253 4.86 -6.81 -7.30
C GLY A 253 4.12 -7.98 -7.94
N ALA A 254 4.23 -9.19 -7.37
CA ALA A 254 3.49 -10.36 -7.83
C ALA A 254 1.96 -10.16 -7.74
N GLN A 255 1.45 -9.55 -6.67
CA GLN A 255 0.02 -9.22 -6.53
C GLN A 255 -0.44 -8.18 -7.57
N LEU A 256 0.44 -7.26 -7.98
CA LEU A 256 0.20 -6.30 -9.05
C LEU A 256 0.32 -6.91 -10.47
N GLY A 257 0.73 -8.19 -10.59
CA GLY A 257 0.94 -8.84 -11.87
C GLY A 257 2.24 -8.41 -12.57
N LEU A 258 3.24 -7.92 -11.81
CA LEU A 258 4.57 -7.59 -12.31
C LEU A 258 5.48 -8.83 -12.31
N ALA A 259 6.48 -8.84 -13.20
CA ALA A 259 7.51 -9.87 -13.20
C ALA A 259 8.43 -9.68 -11.99
N THR A 260 8.48 -10.70 -11.12
CA THR A 260 9.26 -10.66 -9.87
C THR A 260 10.45 -11.60 -9.86
N SER A 261 10.68 -12.30 -10.97
CA SER A 261 11.84 -13.21 -11.12
C SER A 261 13.19 -12.50 -10.96
N HIS A 262 13.23 -11.20 -11.24
CA HIS A 262 14.40 -10.34 -11.10
C HIS A 262 13.99 -9.08 -10.33
N THR A 263 14.19 -9.09 -9.01
CA THR A 263 14.07 -7.89 -8.19
C THR A 263 15.46 -7.33 -7.95
N LEU A 264 15.67 -6.04 -8.25
CA LEU A 264 16.92 -5.34 -7.97
C LEU A 264 16.79 -4.51 -6.70
N THR A 265 17.83 -4.52 -5.88
CA THR A 265 17.91 -3.65 -4.70
C THR A 265 18.67 -2.36 -5.01
N GLY A 266 18.57 -1.37 -4.14
CA GLY A 266 19.39 -0.16 -4.23
C GLY A 266 20.87 -0.46 -4.27
N GLU A 267 21.35 -1.44 -3.49
CA GLU A 267 22.75 -1.90 -3.50
C GLU A 267 23.15 -2.48 -4.85
N ASP A 268 22.28 -3.28 -5.48
CA ASP A 268 22.53 -3.81 -6.84
C ASP A 268 22.65 -2.67 -7.86
N ILE A 269 21.76 -1.66 -7.75
CA ILE A 269 21.78 -0.49 -8.64
C ILE A 269 23.06 0.34 -8.45
N GLU A 270 23.54 0.50 -7.21
CA GLU A 270 24.79 1.21 -6.91
C GLU A 270 26.02 0.46 -7.45
N ALA A 271 26.02 -0.87 -7.38
CA ALA A 271 27.11 -1.71 -7.87
C ALA A 271 27.22 -1.75 -9.41
N MET A 272 26.16 -1.37 -10.14
CA MET A 272 26.11 -1.35 -11.59
C MET A 272 26.58 -0.01 -12.14
N ASP A 273 27.37 -0.04 -13.23
CA ASP A 273 27.58 1.12 -14.08
C ASP A 273 26.32 1.42 -14.93
N ASP A 274 26.31 2.55 -15.61
CA ASP A 274 25.12 2.98 -16.36
C ASP A 274 24.81 2.08 -17.57
N GLU A 275 25.80 1.46 -18.19
CA GLU A 275 25.59 0.51 -19.29
C GLU A 275 25.00 -0.82 -18.81
N ALA A 276 25.50 -1.36 -17.70
CA ALA A 276 24.91 -2.54 -17.07
C ALA A 276 23.47 -2.28 -16.62
N LEU A 277 23.20 -1.11 -16.03
CA LEU A 277 21.87 -0.73 -15.60
C LEU A 277 20.90 -0.58 -16.79
N LYS A 278 21.31 0.03 -17.90
CA LYS A 278 20.50 0.13 -19.12
C LYS A 278 20.04 -1.25 -19.62
N ASN A 279 20.95 -2.23 -19.64
CA ASN A 279 20.63 -3.58 -20.09
C ASN A 279 19.69 -4.28 -19.12
N ARG A 280 19.86 -4.06 -17.81
CA ARG A 280 19.11 -4.76 -16.77
C ARG A 280 17.72 -4.16 -16.50
N VAL A 281 17.56 -2.85 -16.69
CA VAL A 281 16.31 -2.14 -16.38
C VAL A 281 15.11 -2.63 -17.21
N LEU A 282 15.35 -3.16 -18.41
CA LEU A 282 14.28 -3.67 -19.26
C LEU A 282 13.67 -4.98 -18.72
N ASP A 283 14.48 -5.84 -18.12
CA ASP A 283 14.08 -7.16 -17.65
C ASP A 283 13.65 -7.17 -16.17
N THR A 284 13.70 -6.00 -15.52
CA THR A 284 13.36 -5.85 -14.11
C THR A 284 12.13 -4.96 -13.95
N ASP A 285 11.09 -5.46 -13.29
CA ASP A 285 9.88 -4.69 -13.02
C ASP A 285 9.77 -4.24 -11.55
N VAL A 286 10.59 -4.78 -10.64
CA VAL A 286 10.54 -4.48 -9.21
C VAL A 286 11.91 -4.01 -8.71
N PHE A 287 11.94 -2.82 -8.10
CA PHE A 287 13.14 -2.20 -7.52
C PHE A 287 12.87 -1.91 -6.04
N ALA A 288 13.65 -2.54 -5.16
CA ALA A 288 13.51 -2.51 -3.71
C ALA A 288 14.61 -1.67 -3.04
N ARG A 289 14.36 -1.14 -1.85
CA ARG A 289 15.31 -0.28 -1.10
C ARG A 289 15.93 0.83 -1.94
N ALA A 290 15.16 1.38 -2.86
CA ALA A 290 15.61 2.41 -3.77
C ALA A 290 15.67 3.78 -3.10
N SER A 291 16.81 4.45 -3.23
CA SER A 291 17.00 5.85 -2.84
C SER A 291 16.47 6.82 -3.92
N PRO A 292 16.34 8.12 -3.63
CA PRO A 292 15.97 9.13 -4.63
C PRO A 292 16.91 9.16 -5.85
N VAL A 293 18.20 8.96 -5.62
CA VAL A 293 19.21 8.91 -6.69
C VAL A 293 18.98 7.70 -7.62
N HIS A 294 18.58 6.55 -7.04
CA HIS A 294 18.26 5.37 -7.83
C HIS A 294 17.05 5.59 -8.73
N LYS A 295 16.00 6.28 -8.24
CA LYS A 295 14.83 6.62 -9.06
C LYS A 295 15.20 7.44 -10.28
N LEU A 296 16.06 8.45 -10.11
CA LEU A 296 16.56 9.27 -11.20
C LEU A 296 17.41 8.47 -12.20
N ARG A 297 18.33 7.61 -11.71
CA ARG A 297 19.14 6.73 -12.57
C ARG A 297 18.29 5.78 -13.40
N LEU A 298 17.23 5.22 -12.83
CA LEU A 298 16.29 4.33 -13.54
C LEU A 298 15.54 5.07 -14.66
N VAL A 299 15.08 6.30 -14.41
CA VAL A 299 14.46 7.14 -15.44
C VAL A 299 15.42 7.36 -16.60
N HIS A 300 16.65 7.78 -16.31
CA HIS A 300 17.66 8.02 -17.37
C HIS A 300 18.05 6.74 -18.12
N ALA A 301 18.16 5.62 -17.41
CA ALA A 301 18.47 4.33 -18.05
C ALA A 301 17.38 3.90 -19.06
N LEU A 302 16.10 4.08 -18.71
CA LEU A 302 14.96 3.80 -19.59
C LEU A 302 14.91 4.76 -20.78
N GLN A 303 15.13 6.05 -20.56
CA GLN A 303 15.19 7.07 -21.63
C GLN A 303 16.34 6.82 -22.59
N ALA A 304 17.50 6.39 -22.08
CA ALA A 304 18.66 6.04 -22.91
C ALA A 304 18.42 4.81 -23.82
N GLN A 305 17.43 3.97 -23.48
CA GLN A 305 16.94 2.86 -24.31
C GLN A 305 15.83 3.30 -25.30
N GLY A 306 15.55 4.61 -25.41
CA GLY A 306 14.52 5.16 -26.30
C GLY A 306 13.08 5.02 -25.80
N HIS A 307 12.89 4.69 -24.52
CA HIS A 307 11.54 4.62 -23.94
C HIS A 307 11.05 5.99 -23.46
N LEU A 308 9.76 6.25 -23.67
CA LEU A 308 9.06 7.36 -23.01
C LEU A 308 8.66 6.92 -21.60
N VAL A 309 9.11 7.67 -20.60
CA VAL A 309 8.97 7.34 -19.20
C VAL A 309 7.96 8.27 -18.54
N ALA A 310 6.90 7.71 -17.97
CA ALA A 310 6.05 8.39 -17.00
C ALA A 310 6.49 7.99 -15.58
N MET A 311 6.81 8.95 -14.74
CA MET A 311 7.20 8.73 -13.35
C MET A 311 6.08 9.19 -12.42
N THR A 312 5.69 8.36 -11.46
CA THR A 312 4.73 8.75 -10.42
C THR A 312 5.41 8.88 -9.07
N GLY A 313 5.03 9.89 -8.29
CA GLY A 313 5.57 10.11 -6.95
C GLY A 313 4.72 11.05 -6.12
N ASP A 314 4.93 11.04 -4.80
CA ASP A 314 4.21 11.87 -3.84
C ASP A 314 5.14 12.64 -2.88
N GLY A 315 6.40 12.24 -2.78
CA GLY A 315 7.37 12.80 -1.85
C GLY A 315 8.32 13.85 -2.45
N VAL A 316 8.92 14.66 -1.59
CA VAL A 316 10.01 15.57 -1.96
C VAL A 316 11.16 14.82 -2.63
N ASN A 317 11.41 13.60 -2.19
CA ASN A 317 12.46 12.72 -2.70
C ASN A 317 12.22 12.24 -4.14
N ASP A 318 10.99 12.37 -4.64
CA ASP A 318 10.61 11.98 -6.01
C ASP A 318 10.78 13.13 -7.02
N ALA A 319 10.83 14.39 -6.54
CA ALA A 319 10.85 15.57 -7.38
C ALA A 319 11.95 15.55 -8.48
N PRO A 320 13.20 15.14 -8.22
CA PRO A 320 14.21 15.05 -9.28
C PRO A 320 13.85 14.03 -10.38
N ALA A 321 13.29 12.88 -10.01
CA ALA A 321 12.90 11.84 -10.97
C ALA A 321 11.61 12.23 -11.73
N LEU A 322 10.65 12.89 -11.06
CA LEU A 322 9.45 13.45 -11.69
C LEU A 322 9.83 14.48 -12.76
N LYS A 323 10.76 15.39 -12.43
CA LYS A 323 11.23 16.44 -13.36
C LYS A 323 12.02 15.89 -14.55
N ALA A 324 12.77 14.80 -14.36
CA ALA A 324 13.60 14.18 -15.41
C ALA A 324 12.79 13.27 -16.34
N ALA A 325 11.65 12.76 -15.92
CA ALA A 325 10.78 11.92 -16.73
C ALA A 325 10.21 12.67 -17.94
N ASN A 326 9.75 11.94 -18.97
CA ASN A 326 9.02 12.55 -20.08
C ASN A 326 7.64 13.04 -19.66
N MET A 327 7.10 12.45 -18.60
CA MET A 327 5.88 12.91 -17.93
C MET A 327 6.00 12.62 -16.42
N GLY A 328 6.12 13.66 -15.62
CA GLY A 328 6.02 13.59 -14.17
C GLY A 328 4.56 13.63 -13.73
N VAL A 329 4.15 12.71 -12.85
CA VAL A 329 2.78 12.61 -12.33
C VAL A 329 2.82 12.63 -10.80
N ALA A 330 2.26 13.67 -10.18
CA ALA A 330 2.18 13.78 -8.73
C ALA A 330 0.80 13.42 -8.18
N MET A 331 0.77 12.95 -6.93
CA MET A 331 -0.48 12.81 -6.17
C MET A 331 -0.96 14.18 -5.70
N GLY A 332 -2.28 14.43 -5.75
CA GLY A 332 -2.86 15.74 -5.44
C GLY A 332 -3.06 15.97 -3.95
N HIS A 333 -3.69 15.02 -3.25
CA HIS A 333 -3.95 15.13 -1.82
C HIS A 333 -2.75 14.72 -0.96
N LYS A 334 -2.08 13.61 -1.31
CA LYS A 334 -0.93 13.08 -0.57
C LYS A 334 0.40 13.68 -1.03
N GLY A 335 0.44 14.22 -2.25
CA GLY A 335 1.64 14.78 -2.82
C GLY A 335 2.11 16.03 -2.08
N THR A 336 3.42 16.12 -1.88
CA THR A 336 4.06 17.36 -1.37
C THR A 336 4.04 18.46 -2.43
N ASP A 337 4.15 19.71 -2.00
CA ASP A 337 4.24 20.86 -2.92
C ASP A 337 5.40 20.69 -3.91
N ALA A 338 6.55 20.23 -3.43
CA ALA A 338 7.73 19.96 -4.28
C ALA A 338 7.46 18.90 -5.37
N ALA A 339 6.73 17.83 -5.04
CA ALA A 339 6.37 16.81 -6.02
C ALA A 339 5.38 17.38 -7.05
N ARG A 340 4.37 18.15 -6.61
CA ARG A 340 3.40 18.79 -7.51
C ARG A 340 4.04 19.82 -8.45
N GLU A 341 4.96 20.64 -7.95
CA GLU A 341 5.69 21.63 -8.76
C GLU A 341 6.66 21.01 -9.76
N ALA A 342 7.21 19.81 -9.44
CA ALA A 342 8.13 19.09 -10.31
C ALA A 342 7.41 18.29 -11.41
N SER A 343 6.09 18.10 -11.33
CA SER A 343 5.32 17.23 -12.20
C SER A 343 4.59 17.99 -13.31
N ASP A 344 4.30 17.29 -14.42
CA ASP A 344 3.51 17.81 -15.55
C ASP A 344 2.01 17.57 -15.34
N LEU A 345 1.65 16.56 -14.54
CA LEU A 345 0.27 16.16 -14.24
C LEU A 345 0.08 15.95 -12.75
N VAL A 346 -1.08 16.37 -12.22
CA VAL A 346 -1.45 16.13 -10.81
C VAL A 346 -2.75 15.33 -10.77
N LEU A 347 -2.73 14.20 -10.06
CA LEU A 347 -3.90 13.34 -9.87
C LEU A 347 -4.73 13.83 -8.69
N THR A 348 -5.85 14.45 -8.94
CA THR A 348 -6.73 14.99 -7.89
C THR A 348 -7.39 13.95 -7.01
N ASP A 349 -7.45 12.69 -7.45
CA ASP A 349 -8.06 11.57 -6.73
C ASP A 349 -7.02 10.60 -6.10
N ASP A 350 -5.73 10.89 -6.22
CA ASP A 350 -4.62 10.04 -5.76
C ASP A 350 -4.73 8.59 -6.26
N ASN A 351 -5.33 8.37 -7.42
CA ASN A 351 -5.63 7.05 -7.92
C ASN A 351 -4.82 6.73 -9.19
N PHE A 352 -3.96 5.72 -9.10
CA PHE A 352 -3.17 5.23 -10.24
C PHE A 352 -4.04 4.83 -11.45
N ALA A 353 -5.28 4.36 -11.23
CA ALA A 353 -6.19 4.00 -12.30
C ALA A 353 -6.54 5.19 -13.22
N THR A 354 -6.44 6.40 -12.72
CA THR A 354 -6.66 7.63 -13.51
C THR A 354 -5.59 7.82 -14.57
N ILE A 355 -4.36 7.35 -14.33
CA ILE A 355 -3.27 7.36 -15.32
C ILE A 355 -3.65 6.46 -16.51
N ALA A 356 -4.13 5.24 -16.27
CA ALA A 356 -4.53 4.33 -17.34
C ALA A 356 -5.66 4.94 -18.19
N ARG A 357 -6.62 5.62 -17.56
CA ARG A 357 -7.68 6.36 -18.26
C ARG A 357 -7.12 7.51 -19.08
N ALA A 358 -6.22 8.32 -18.53
CA ALA A 358 -5.58 9.43 -19.24
C ALA A 358 -4.80 8.95 -20.47
N VAL A 359 -4.08 7.83 -20.37
CA VAL A 359 -3.40 7.22 -21.52
C VAL A 359 -4.39 6.79 -22.60
N ARG A 360 -5.52 6.18 -22.21
CA ARG A 360 -6.58 5.79 -23.17
C ARG A 360 -7.13 6.99 -23.92
N GLU A 361 -7.52 8.03 -23.18
CA GLU A 361 -8.05 9.27 -23.77
C GLU A 361 -7.02 9.96 -24.67
N GLY A 362 -5.76 10.02 -24.24
CA GLY A 362 -4.68 10.57 -25.06
C GLY A 362 -4.50 9.83 -26.39
N ARG A 363 -4.63 8.50 -26.41
CA ARG A 363 -4.60 7.71 -27.66
C ARG A 363 -5.79 8.01 -28.57
N VAL A 364 -6.98 8.16 -28.00
CA VAL A 364 -8.17 8.55 -28.76
C VAL A 364 -7.98 9.93 -29.41
N VAL A 365 -7.48 10.90 -28.64
CA VAL A 365 -7.17 12.24 -29.17
C VAL A 365 -6.14 12.17 -30.29
N PHE A 366 -5.05 11.41 -30.09
CA PHE A 366 -4.04 11.22 -31.14
C PHE A 366 -4.60 10.60 -32.41
N ASP A 367 -5.43 9.57 -32.30
CA ASP A 367 -6.06 8.92 -33.43
C ASP A 367 -7.02 9.89 -34.16
N ASN A 368 -7.73 10.73 -33.43
CA ASN A 368 -8.61 11.76 -34.03
C ASN A 368 -7.79 12.83 -34.76
N ILE A 369 -6.71 13.33 -34.18
CA ILE A 369 -5.76 14.25 -34.82
C ILE A 369 -5.24 13.63 -36.12
N LYS A 370 -4.78 12.36 -36.05
CA LYS A 370 -4.28 11.64 -37.23
C LYS A 370 -5.35 11.53 -38.32
N LYS A 371 -6.59 11.19 -37.96
CA LYS A 371 -7.71 11.12 -38.94
C LYS A 371 -8.00 12.48 -39.57
N THR A 372 -8.04 13.55 -38.77
CA THR A 372 -8.21 14.92 -39.24
C THR A 372 -7.12 15.31 -40.23
N LEU A 373 -5.86 15.06 -39.89
CA LEU A 373 -4.73 15.34 -40.80
C LEU A 373 -4.81 14.54 -42.09
N LEU A 374 -5.16 13.24 -42.03
CA LEU A 374 -5.34 12.38 -43.20
C LEU A 374 -6.48 12.81 -44.10
N PHE A 375 -7.48 13.50 -43.58
CA PHE A 375 -8.58 14.07 -44.34
C PHE A 375 -8.20 15.46 -44.91
N THR A 376 -7.72 16.36 -44.07
CA THR A 376 -7.48 17.78 -44.44
C THR A 376 -6.33 17.94 -45.41
N LEU A 377 -5.20 17.20 -45.23
CA LEU A 377 -4.03 17.34 -46.11
C LEU A 377 -4.30 16.99 -47.59
N PRO A 378 -4.94 15.84 -47.92
CA PRO A 378 -5.28 15.53 -49.33
C PRO A 378 -6.30 16.50 -49.92
N THR A 379 -7.28 16.94 -49.11
CA THR A 379 -8.33 17.89 -49.57
C THR A 379 -7.69 19.21 -49.95
N ASN A 380 -6.93 19.83 -49.04
CA ASN A 380 -6.25 21.10 -49.31
C ASN A 380 -5.18 20.95 -50.41
N GLY A 381 -4.48 19.81 -50.44
CA GLY A 381 -3.53 19.52 -51.53
C GLY A 381 -4.20 19.36 -52.89
N GLY A 382 -5.37 18.76 -52.91
CA GLY A 382 -6.19 18.66 -54.14
C GLY A 382 -6.68 20.01 -54.64
N GLU A 383 -7.18 20.86 -53.78
CA GLU A 383 -7.59 22.22 -54.10
C GLU A 383 -6.43 23.07 -54.64
N ALA A 384 -5.30 23.08 -53.91
CA ALA A 384 -4.10 23.75 -54.36
C ALA A 384 -3.60 23.20 -55.70
N GLY A 385 -3.63 21.88 -55.88
CA GLY A 385 -3.26 21.20 -57.14
C GLY A 385 -4.12 21.62 -58.34
N VAL A 386 -5.44 21.69 -58.13
CA VAL A 386 -6.39 22.13 -59.17
C VAL A 386 -6.11 23.58 -59.60
N VAL A 387 -5.83 24.48 -58.65
CA VAL A 387 -5.48 25.88 -58.94
C VAL A 387 -4.16 25.95 -59.72
N VAL A 388 -3.14 25.24 -59.28
CA VAL A 388 -1.81 25.20 -59.95
C VAL A 388 -1.95 24.64 -61.37
N LEU A 389 -2.66 23.54 -61.58
CA LEU A 389 -2.89 22.94 -62.89
C LEU A 389 -3.69 23.86 -63.81
N ALA A 390 -4.72 24.54 -63.31
CA ALA A 390 -5.48 25.51 -64.08
C ALA A 390 -4.64 26.68 -64.59
N ILE A 391 -3.73 27.20 -63.72
CA ILE A 391 -2.78 28.24 -64.11
C ILE A 391 -1.80 27.71 -65.17
N PHE A 392 -1.26 26.49 -64.96
CA PHE A 392 -0.25 25.88 -65.86
C PHE A 392 -0.81 25.62 -67.26
N TRP A 393 -2.09 25.22 -67.36
CA TRP A 393 -2.75 24.98 -68.64
C TRP A 393 -3.49 26.18 -69.21
N GLY A 394 -3.47 27.33 -68.52
CA GLY A 394 -4.10 28.54 -69.00
C GLY A 394 -5.65 28.45 -69.09
N VAL A 395 -6.28 27.58 -68.32
CA VAL A 395 -7.75 27.40 -68.28
C VAL A 395 -8.34 28.25 -67.14
N ALA A 396 -9.60 28.60 -67.24
CA ALA A 396 -10.32 29.35 -66.24
C ALA A 396 -10.38 28.55 -64.93
N LEU A 397 -10.11 29.19 -63.75
CA LEU A 397 -10.21 28.57 -62.47
C LEU A 397 -11.57 27.88 -62.28
N PRO A 398 -11.61 26.61 -61.86
CA PRO A 398 -12.87 25.84 -61.78
C PRO A 398 -13.76 26.24 -60.60
N GLY A 399 -13.32 27.21 -59.77
CA GLY A 399 -14.10 27.70 -58.64
C GLY A 399 -13.82 29.18 -58.33
N THR A 400 -14.80 29.87 -57.77
CA THR A 400 -14.61 31.19 -57.21
C THR A 400 -13.98 31.09 -55.82
N ALA A 401 -13.29 32.13 -55.35
CA ALA A 401 -12.72 32.18 -54.00
C ALA A 401 -13.78 31.85 -52.90
N GLY A 402 -15.03 32.22 -53.11
CA GLY A 402 -16.13 31.89 -52.21
C GLY A 402 -16.51 30.40 -52.17
N ARG A 403 -16.32 29.66 -53.29
CA ARG A 403 -16.55 28.19 -53.32
C ARG A 403 -15.42 27.43 -52.67
N LEU A 404 -14.18 27.87 -52.81
CA LEU A 404 -13.02 27.30 -52.12
C LEU A 404 -13.15 27.49 -50.60
N LEU A 405 -13.53 28.69 -50.15
CA LEU A 405 -13.81 28.96 -48.73
C LEU A 405 -15.02 28.16 -48.21
N TRP A 406 -15.99 27.82 -49.03
CA TRP A 406 -17.15 27.04 -48.62
C TRP A 406 -16.81 25.55 -48.45
N VAL A 407 -15.95 25.00 -49.30
CA VAL A 407 -15.46 23.60 -49.17
C VAL A 407 -14.62 23.45 -47.93
N ASP A 408 -13.74 24.40 -47.62
CA ASP A 408 -12.97 24.44 -46.39
C ASP A 408 -13.88 24.45 -45.13
N ARG A 409 -14.95 25.22 -45.17
CA ARG A 409 -15.88 25.39 -44.04
C ARG A 409 -16.84 24.21 -43.82
N VAL A 410 -17.10 23.40 -44.82
CA VAL A 410 -17.97 22.21 -44.76
C VAL A 410 -17.14 20.97 -44.41
N GLY A 411 -15.80 21.03 -44.57
CA GLY A 411 -14.85 19.98 -44.22
C GLY A 411 -14.36 20.02 -42.75
N GLU A 412 -14.60 21.14 -42.03
CA GLU A 412 -14.39 21.24 -40.58
C GLU A 412 -15.66 20.77 -39.82
#